data_91daf107c5d4b8cb9579f9c9c42c69b4
#
_entry.id   91daf107c5d4b8cb9579f9c9c42c69b4
#
_cell.length_a   1.000
_cell.length_b   1.000
_cell.length_c   1.000
_cell.angle_alpha   90.00
_cell.angle_beta   90.00
_cell.angle_gamma   90.00
#
_symmetry.space_group_name_H-M   'P 1'
#
loop_
_entity.id
_entity.type
_entity.pdbx_description
1 polymer ?
#
loop_
_entity_poly.entity_id
_entity_poly.type
_entity_poly.pdbx_seq_one_letter_code
_entity_poly.pdbx_strand_id
1 'polypeptide(L)'
;MITSSIVLYKTAKDELNTVVSSVLDSCISFLYLIDNSPNRELESFVAKFDKKRVFYVFNDRNLGYGAGHNIAIREAIRKNACYHIVLNPDIKFKADAVTKICEYMNQNPDVGQVMPKILYSDSNIQYLCKLLPSPMDLFGRRFIPIKKYKEKRAYKYELHAMGYDKIMEIPVLSGCFMFMRVDVLKKVGGFDERFFMYSEDVDLCRRIGEVSKTMFYPMASVYLSLIH
;
A
#
# COMPACT_ATOMS: atom_id res chain seq x y z
N MET A 1 15.11 10.98 2.81
CA MET A 1 13.83 11.56 2.39
C MET A 1 12.84 10.44 2.09
N ILE A 2 11.62 10.51 2.65
CA ILE A 2 10.53 9.56 2.43
C ILE A 2 9.39 10.30 1.76
N THR A 3 8.83 9.73 0.69
CA THR A 3 7.64 10.24 0.00
C THR A 3 6.48 9.27 0.16
N SER A 4 5.25 9.74 0.00
CA SER A 4 4.07 8.89 -0.01
C SER A 4 3.06 9.31 -1.06
N SER A 5 2.15 8.41 -1.40
CA SER A 5 1.05 8.68 -2.33
C SER A 5 -0.25 8.04 -1.87
N ILE A 6 -1.34 8.72 -2.13
CA ILE A 6 -2.72 8.26 -1.94
C ILE A 6 -3.47 8.53 -3.23
N VAL A 7 -4.11 7.51 -3.79
CA VAL A 7 -5.04 7.65 -4.92
C VAL A 7 -6.43 7.86 -4.37
N LEU A 8 -7.07 8.97 -4.79
CA LEU A 8 -8.41 9.37 -4.37
C LEU A 8 -9.42 9.08 -5.48
N TYR A 9 -10.57 8.55 -5.12
CA TYR A 9 -11.72 8.44 -6.01
C TYR A 9 -13.01 8.54 -5.21
N LYS A 10 -13.67 9.69 -5.26
CA LYS A 10 -14.87 10.01 -4.46
C LYS A 10 -14.65 9.77 -2.96
N THR A 11 -13.43 10.01 -2.48
CA THR A 11 -13.01 9.77 -1.11
C THR A 11 -13.72 10.72 -0.16
N ALA A 12 -14.18 10.22 0.99
CA ALA A 12 -14.80 11.04 2.02
C ALA A 12 -13.77 11.98 2.67
N LYS A 13 -14.18 13.22 2.99
CA LYS A 13 -13.29 14.23 3.59
C LYS A 13 -12.73 13.81 4.92
N ASP A 14 -13.50 13.09 5.74
CA ASP A 14 -13.07 12.64 7.07
C ASP A 14 -12.02 11.54 6.98
N GLU A 15 -12.16 10.61 6.03
CA GLU A 15 -11.13 9.60 5.74
C GLU A 15 -9.85 10.26 5.27
N LEU A 16 -9.95 11.17 4.29
CA LEU A 16 -8.81 11.92 3.78
C LEU A 16 -8.11 12.72 4.90
N ASN A 17 -8.87 13.39 5.76
CA ASN A 17 -8.30 14.13 6.89
C ASN A 17 -7.53 13.20 7.84
N THR A 18 -8.07 12.02 8.12
CA THR A 18 -7.46 11.04 9.03
C THR A 18 -6.13 10.53 8.50
N VAL A 19 -6.07 10.12 7.23
CA VAL A 19 -4.82 9.61 6.66
C VAL A 19 -3.79 10.71 6.46
N VAL A 20 -4.20 11.92 6.02
CA VAL A 20 -3.29 13.07 5.87
C VAL A 20 -2.69 13.46 7.22
N SER A 21 -3.49 13.49 8.31
CA SER A 21 -2.99 13.75 9.67
C SER A 21 -1.94 12.71 10.08
N SER A 22 -2.21 11.40 9.85
CA SER A 22 -1.23 10.35 10.15
C SER A 22 0.09 10.55 9.39
N VAL A 23 0.02 10.98 8.13
CA VAL A 23 1.21 11.28 7.31
C VAL A 23 1.95 12.50 7.84
N LEU A 24 1.25 13.60 8.14
CA LEU A 24 1.84 14.85 8.61
C LEU A 24 2.48 14.73 10.00
N ASP A 25 1.96 13.86 10.86
CA ASP A 25 2.52 13.56 12.17
C ASP A 25 3.76 12.67 12.12
N SER A 26 4.03 12.03 10.96
CA SER A 26 5.14 11.11 10.76
C SER A 26 6.38 11.78 10.14
N CYS A 27 7.46 10.98 9.98
CA CYS A 27 8.69 11.43 9.31
C CYS A 27 8.61 11.43 7.76
N ILE A 28 7.42 11.29 7.17
CA ILE A 28 7.21 11.40 5.72
C ILE A 28 7.43 12.85 5.29
N SER A 29 8.31 13.04 4.31
CA SER A 29 8.68 14.39 3.84
C SER A 29 7.63 14.99 2.92
N PHE A 30 7.07 14.19 1.99
CA PHE A 30 6.12 14.63 0.98
C PHE A 30 4.98 13.63 0.79
N LEU A 31 3.76 14.14 0.70
CA LEU A 31 2.55 13.42 0.36
C LEU A 31 2.00 13.89 -0.98
N TYR A 32 1.74 12.96 -1.88
CA TYR A 32 1.06 13.21 -3.16
C TYR A 32 -0.37 12.64 -3.08
N LEU A 33 -1.36 13.51 -3.21
CA LEU A 33 -2.77 13.19 -3.32
C LEU A 33 -3.15 13.18 -4.80
N ILE A 34 -3.35 12.01 -5.35
CA ILE A 34 -3.62 11.80 -6.78
C ILE A 34 -5.12 11.57 -6.94
N ASP A 35 -5.83 12.57 -7.41
CA ASP A 35 -7.28 12.55 -7.49
C ASP A 35 -7.76 12.10 -8.87
N ASN A 36 -8.32 10.90 -8.89
CA ASN A 36 -8.95 10.25 -10.03
C ASN A 36 -10.48 10.49 -10.10
N SER A 37 -11.03 11.34 -9.23
CA SER A 37 -12.46 11.65 -9.19
C SER A 37 -12.92 12.38 -10.46
N PRO A 38 -14.22 12.33 -10.82
CA PRO A 38 -14.74 12.98 -12.02
C PRO A 38 -14.83 14.51 -11.89
N ASN A 39 -14.65 15.05 -10.69
CA ASN A 39 -14.71 16.49 -10.39
C ASN A 39 -13.72 16.86 -9.28
N ARG A 40 -13.50 18.17 -9.08
CA ARG A 40 -12.51 18.72 -8.14
C ARG A 40 -13.09 19.02 -6.75
N GLU A 41 -14.03 18.22 -6.25
CA GLU A 41 -14.70 18.48 -4.96
C GLU A 41 -13.74 18.53 -3.76
N LEU A 42 -12.60 17.83 -3.84
CA LEU A 42 -11.62 17.80 -2.78
C LEU A 42 -10.59 18.94 -2.84
N GLU A 43 -10.48 19.68 -3.96
CA GLU A 43 -9.42 20.68 -4.15
C GLU A 43 -9.43 21.76 -3.06
N SER A 44 -10.61 22.34 -2.77
CA SER A 44 -10.76 23.35 -1.71
C SER A 44 -10.51 22.80 -0.31
N PHE A 45 -10.79 21.53 -0.08
CA PHE A 45 -10.51 20.86 1.17
C PHE A 45 -9.01 20.59 1.35
N VAL A 46 -8.36 20.07 0.30
CA VAL A 46 -6.91 19.80 0.31
C VAL A 46 -6.09 21.09 0.44
N ALA A 47 -6.56 22.20 -0.09
CA ALA A 47 -5.88 23.49 0.02
C ALA A 47 -5.67 23.99 1.47
N LYS A 48 -6.33 23.35 2.46
CA LYS A 48 -6.16 23.63 3.90
C LYS A 48 -4.93 22.94 4.51
N PHE A 49 -4.40 21.90 3.87
CA PHE A 49 -3.22 21.18 4.36
C PHE A 49 -1.93 21.95 4.08
N ASP A 50 -0.84 21.52 4.72
CA ASP A 50 0.49 22.11 4.54
C ASP A 50 0.99 22.00 3.10
N LYS A 51 0.96 23.10 2.36
CA LYS A 51 1.36 23.17 0.95
C LYS A 51 2.84 22.89 0.69
N LYS A 52 3.68 22.86 1.74
CA LYS A 52 5.09 22.49 1.62
C LYS A 52 5.28 20.97 1.60
N ARG A 53 4.34 20.23 2.17
CA ARG A 53 4.43 18.77 2.31
C ARG A 53 3.34 18.01 1.54
N VAL A 54 2.19 18.62 1.25
CA VAL A 54 1.05 17.97 0.58
C VAL A 54 0.88 18.55 -0.81
N PHE A 55 0.96 17.69 -1.83
CA PHE A 55 0.80 18.03 -3.23
C PHE A 55 -0.44 17.36 -3.79
N TYR A 56 -1.33 18.14 -4.38
CA TYR A 56 -2.57 17.65 -4.99
C TYR A 56 -2.45 17.64 -6.50
N VAL A 57 -2.77 16.51 -7.11
CA VAL A 57 -2.77 16.30 -8.55
C VAL A 57 -4.15 15.78 -8.96
N PHE A 58 -4.87 16.55 -9.76
CA PHE A 58 -6.16 16.15 -10.32
C PHE A 58 -5.98 15.63 -11.75
N ASN A 59 -6.43 14.41 -12.01
CA ASN A 59 -6.20 13.73 -13.29
C ASN A 59 -7.31 13.94 -14.32
N ASP A 60 -8.45 14.55 -13.92
CA ASP A 60 -9.64 14.75 -14.76
C ASP A 60 -10.20 13.45 -15.39
N ARG A 61 -9.76 12.32 -14.91
CA ARG A 61 -10.21 10.98 -15.31
C ARG A 61 -9.72 9.93 -14.31
N ASN A 62 -10.40 8.79 -14.28
CA ASN A 62 -9.94 7.66 -13.45
C ASN A 62 -8.88 6.85 -14.22
N LEU A 63 -7.63 6.96 -13.79
CA LEU A 63 -6.50 6.22 -14.35
C LEU A 63 -6.37 4.80 -13.79
N GLY A 64 -7.12 4.46 -12.73
CA GLY A 64 -6.92 3.25 -11.93
C GLY A 64 -5.92 3.45 -10.79
N TYR A 65 -5.74 2.42 -9.98
CA TYR A 65 -4.95 2.47 -8.76
C TYR A 65 -3.44 2.61 -9.05
N GLY A 66 -2.88 1.64 -9.77
CA GLY A 66 -1.44 1.59 -10.02
C GLY A 66 -0.93 2.78 -10.84
N ALA A 67 -1.66 3.17 -11.91
CA ALA A 67 -1.29 4.31 -12.74
C ALA A 67 -1.34 5.63 -11.95
N GLY A 68 -2.32 5.78 -11.03
CA GLY A 68 -2.36 6.92 -10.13
C GLY A 68 -1.12 7.00 -9.25
N HIS A 69 -0.75 5.91 -8.57
CA HIS A 69 0.44 5.87 -7.72
C HIS A 69 1.74 6.09 -8.50
N ASN A 70 1.82 5.64 -9.75
CA ASN A 70 2.99 5.84 -10.59
C ASN A 70 3.33 7.31 -10.82
N ILE A 71 2.35 8.22 -10.81
CA ILE A 71 2.60 9.67 -10.89
C ILE A 71 3.52 10.11 -9.75
N ALA A 72 3.22 9.69 -8.52
CA ALA A 72 4.02 10.02 -7.35
C ALA A 72 5.33 9.20 -7.26
N ILE A 73 5.34 7.96 -7.72
CA ILE A 73 6.56 7.13 -7.80
C ILE A 73 7.59 7.79 -8.74
N ARG A 74 7.16 8.31 -9.89
CA ARG A 74 8.03 9.07 -10.79
C ARG A 74 8.63 10.31 -10.10
N GLU A 75 7.83 11.03 -9.30
CA GLU A 75 8.33 12.17 -8.51
C GLU A 75 9.29 11.72 -7.39
N ALA A 76 9.04 10.60 -6.72
CA ALA A 76 9.95 10.04 -5.74
C ALA A 76 11.32 9.71 -6.36
N ILE A 77 11.32 9.11 -7.54
CA ILE A 77 12.53 8.81 -8.32
C ILE A 77 13.26 10.10 -8.73
N ARG A 78 12.53 11.09 -9.26
CA ARG A 78 13.09 12.38 -9.70
C ARG A 78 13.74 13.15 -8.54
N LYS A 79 13.14 13.05 -7.34
CA LYS A 79 13.66 13.70 -6.12
C LYS A 79 14.76 12.89 -5.42
N ASN A 80 15.14 11.73 -5.93
CA ASN A 80 16.07 10.80 -5.30
C ASN A 80 15.66 10.46 -3.85
N ALA A 81 14.37 10.18 -3.62
CA ALA A 81 13.89 9.71 -2.35
C ALA A 81 14.51 8.35 -2.02
N CYS A 82 14.73 8.07 -0.72
CA CYS A 82 15.19 6.76 -0.28
C CYS A 82 14.04 5.74 -0.33
N TYR A 83 12.86 6.19 0.09
CA TYR A 83 11.66 5.36 0.20
C TYR A 83 10.43 6.06 -0.35
N HIS A 84 9.50 5.26 -0.87
CA HIS A 84 8.16 5.69 -1.25
C HIS A 84 7.11 4.78 -0.58
N ILE A 85 6.03 5.38 -0.06
CA ILE A 85 4.96 4.65 0.60
C ILE A 85 3.68 4.83 -0.22
N VAL A 86 3.12 3.73 -0.67
CA VAL A 86 1.76 3.67 -1.23
C VAL A 86 0.78 3.46 -0.07
N LEU A 87 -0.26 4.27 -0.01
CA LEU A 87 -1.26 4.27 1.05
C LEU A 87 -2.68 4.28 0.47
N ASN A 88 -3.57 3.51 1.06
CA ASN A 88 -4.99 3.67 0.84
C ASN A 88 -5.53 4.92 1.57
N PRO A 89 -6.64 5.52 1.10
CA PRO A 89 -7.21 6.72 1.74
C PRO A 89 -7.86 6.46 3.10
N ASP A 90 -8.22 5.21 3.42
CA ASP A 90 -8.89 4.78 4.64
C ASP A 90 -7.95 4.22 5.73
N ILE A 91 -6.66 4.58 5.64
CA ILE A 91 -5.62 4.14 6.57
C ILE A 91 -5.41 5.17 7.69
N LYS A 92 -5.16 4.65 8.91
CA LYS A 92 -4.70 5.41 10.06
C LYS A 92 -3.51 4.72 10.71
N PHE A 93 -2.47 5.48 11.06
CA PHE A 93 -1.29 4.95 11.76
C PHE A 93 -0.67 5.98 12.70
N LYS A 94 0.10 5.49 13.67
CA LYS A 94 0.89 6.33 14.58
C LYS A 94 2.22 6.73 13.92
N ALA A 95 2.75 7.88 14.29
CA ALA A 95 3.99 8.43 13.73
C ALA A 95 5.18 7.46 13.80
N ASP A 96 5.29 6.68 14.88
CA ASP A 96 6.37 5.72 15.12
C ASP A 96 6.36 4.52 14.15
N ALA A 97 5.21 4.20 13.52
CA ALA A 97 5.11 3.08 12.60
C ALA A 97 6.05 3.25 11.40
N VAL A 98 6.08 4.44 10.79
CA VAL A 98 6.95 4.76 9.65
C VAL A 98 8.42 4.74 10.08
N THR A 99 8.74 5.29 11.26
CA THR A 99 10.10 5.31 11.80
C THR A 99 10.64 3.91 12.01
N LYS A 100 9.88 3.01 12.66
CA LYS A 100 10.26 1.61 12.87
C LYS A 100 10.53 0.86 11.57
N ILE A 101 9.67 1.05 10.57
CA ILE A 101 9.87 0.41 9.25
C ILE A 101 11.12 0.96 8.56
N CYS A 102 11.34 2.28 8.64
CA CYS A 102 12.52 2.92 8.06
C CYS A 102 13.82 2.40 8.70
N GLU A 103 13.86 2.28 10.03
CA GLU A 103 15.00 1.69 10.77
C GLU A 103 15.25 0.25 10.35
N TYR A 104 14.19 -0.56 10.28
CA TYR A 104 14.30 -1.94 9.80
C TYR A 104 14.86 -2.03 8.37
N MET A 105 14.34 -1.22 7.45
CA MET A 105 14.81 -1.17 6.07
C MET A 105 16.27 -0.70 5.98
N ASN A 106 16.71 0.25 6.82
CA ASN A 106 18.10 0.72 6.84
C ASN A 106 19.07 -0.37 7.32
N GLN A 107 18.63 -1.22 8.25
CA GLN A 107 19.43 -2.35 8.76
C GLN A 107 19.43 -3.56 7.82
N ASN A 108 18.48 -3.63 6.87
CA ASN A 108 18.30 -4.75 5.94
C ASN A 108 18.30 -4.25 4.49
N PRO A 109 19.47 -4.01 3.89
CA PRO A 109 19.58 -3.42 2.55
C PRO A 109 19.07 -4.33 1.41
N ASP A 110 18.95 -5.62 1.65
CA ASP A 110 18.36 -6.61 0.73
C ASP A 110 16.84 -6.61 0.71
N VAL A 111 16.19 -5.88 1.63
CA VAL A 111 14.73 -5.70 1.67
C VAL A 111 14.30 -4.55 0.75
N GLY A 112 13.43 -4.86 -0.21
CA GLY A 112 12.88 -3.90 -1.17
C GLY A 112 11.51 -3.37 -0.80
N GLN A 113 10.70 -4.17 -0.10
CA GLN A 113 9.35 -3.81 0.31
C GLN A 113 9.02 -4.33 1.70
N VAL A 114 8.28 -3.52 2.47
CA VAL A 114 7.76 -3.88 3.79
C VAL A 114 6.28 -3.53 3.88
N MET A 115 5.49 -4.43 4.50
CA MET A 115 4.12 -4.16 4.96
C MET A 115 4.06 -4.35 6.49
N PRO A 116 3.51 -3.37 7.25
CA PRO A 116 3.25 -3.53 8.68
C PRO A 116 2.10 -4.50 8.95
N LYS A 117 1.84 -4.78 10.21
CA LYS A 117 0.62 -5.46 10.64
C LYS A 117 -0.58 -4.55 10.36
N ILE A 118 -1.53 -5.04 9.57
CA ILE A 118 -2.77 -4.32 9.28
C ILE A 118 -3.87 -4.84 10.20
N LEU A 119 -4.54 -3.92 10.87
CA LEU A 119 -5.59 -4.19 11.83
C LEU A 119 -6.91 -3.57 11.36
N TYR A 120 -8.01 -4.17 11.72
CA TYR A 120 -9.32 -3.56 11.68
C TYR A 120 -9.47 -2.50 12.78
N SER A 121 -10.51 -1.67 12.72
CA SER A 121 -10.81 -0.66 13.75
C SER A 121 -11.04 -1.27 15.13
N ASP A 122 -11.50 -2.53 15.21
CA ASP A 122 -11.67 -3.31 16.43
C ASP A 122 -10.39 -4.01 16.91
N SER A 123 -9.24 -3.72 16.27
CA SER A 123 -7.93 -4.31 16.54
C SER A 123 -7.77 -5.78 16.15
N ASN A 124 -8.71 -6.38 15.47
CA ASN A 124 -8.53 -7.69 14.86
C ASN A 124 -7.57 -7.63 13.68
N ILE A 125 -6.82 -8.71 13.44
CA ILE A 125 -5.84 -8.78 12.35
C ILE A 125 -6.55 -8.93 11.01
N GLN A 126 -6.12 -8.11 10.03
CA GLN A 126 -6.43 -8.35 8.61
C GLN A 126 -5.36 -9.25 7.99
N TYR A 127 -5.75 -10.40 7.49
CA TYR A 127 -4.84 -11.39 6.89
C TYR A 127 -4.50 -10.99 5.45
N LEU A 128 -3.56 -10.08 5.29
CA LEU A 128 -3.18 -9.47 4.00
C LEU A 128 -1.84 -9.95 3.45
N CYS A 129 -1.18 -10.90 4.15
CA CYS A 129 -0.04 -11.64 3.61
C CYS A 129 -0.54 -12.79 2.74
N LYS A 130 -0.09 -12.89 1.51
CA LYS A 130 -0.60 -13.90 0.57
C LYS A 130 0.53 -14.64 -0.12
N LEU A 131 0.26 -15.89 -0.48
CA LEU A 131 1.09 -16.62 -1.44
C LEU A 131 0.90 -16.07 -2.85
N LEU A 132 1.82 -16.38 -3.77
CA LEU A 132 1.56 -16.16 -5.19
C LEU A 132 0.33 -16.99 -5.61
N PRO A 133 -0.64 -16.36 -6.30
CA PRO A 133 -1.85 -17.08 -6.69
C PRO A 133 -1.54 -18.17 -7.72
N SER A 134 -1.99 -19.39 -7.45
CA SER A 134 -1.99 -20.45 -8.46
C SER A 134 -3.19 -20.27 -9.40
N PRO A 135 -3.16 -20.91 -10.61
CA PRO A 135 -4.33 -20.90 -11.50
C PRO A 135 -5.62 -21.36 -10.81
N MET A 136 -5.49 -22.29 -9.84
CA MET A 136 -6.62 -22.77 -9.06
C MET A 136 -7.11 -21.75 -8.01
N ASP A 137 -6.27 -20.81 -7.54
CA ASP A 137 -6.69 -19.71 -6.65
C ASP A 137 -7.46 -18.65 -7.45
N LEU A 138 -7.11 -18.44 -8.71
CA LEU A 138 -7.77 -17.47 -9.57
C LEU A 138 -9.10 -18.01 -10.14
N PHE A 139 -9.11 -19.23 -10.64
CA PHE A 139 -10.26 -19.80 -11.34
C PHE A 139 -11.13 -20.70 -10.44
N GLY A 140 -10.52 -21.43 -9.49
CA GLY A 140 -11.24 -22.40 -8.65
C GLY A 140 -12.29 -21.77 -7.75
N ARG A 141 -12.10 -20.50 -7.31
CA ARG A 141 -13.12 -19.78 -6.53
C ARG A 141 -14.45 -19.63 -7.29
N ARG A 142 -14.40 -19.51 -8.61
CA ARG A 142 -15.59 -19.31 -9.47
C ARG A 142 -16.31 -20.62 -9.77
N PHE A 143 -15.59 -21.73 -9.91
CA PHE A 143 -16.13 -23.00 -10.41
C PHE A 143 -16.40 -24.06 -9.33
N ILE A 144 -15.84 -23.94 -8.13
CA ILE A 144 -16.03 -24.89 -7.04
C ILE A 144 -17.02 -24.31 -6.02
N PRO A 145 -18.26 -24.83 -5.93
CA PRO A 145 -19.30 -24.25 -5.06
C PRO A 145 -19.17 -24.65 -3.57
N ILE A 146 -18.20 -25.52 -3.20
CA ILE A 146 -18.05 -26.09 -1.86
C ILE A 146 -17.43 -25.05 -0.90
N LYS A 147 -18.25 -24.50 0.02
CA LYS A 147 -17.87 -23.46 1.00
C LYS A 147 -16.64 -23.88 1.84
N LYS A 148 -16.66 -25.08 2.43
CA LYS A 148 -15.56 -25.61 3.26
C LYS A 148 -14.22 -25.71 2.51
N TYR A 149 -14.25 -26.01 1.21
CA TYR A 149 -13.06 -26.03 0.37
C TYR A 149 -12.51 -24.63 0.16
N LYS A 150 -13.39 -23.66 -0.13
CA LYS A 150 -13.01 -22.24 -0.30
C LYS A 150 -12.38 -21.67 0.97
N GLU A 151 -12.96 -21.93 2.13
CA GLU A 151 -12.47 -21.48 3.43
C GLU A 151 -11.08 -22.09 3.74
N LYS A 152 -10.91 -23.40 3.58
CA LYS A 152 -9.61 -24.06 3.78
C LYS A 152 -8.53 -23.50 2.84
N ARG A 153 -8.90 -23.19 1.62
CA ARG A 153 -7.99 -22.65 0.62
C ARG A 153 -7.62 -21.20 0.91
N ALA A 154 -8.59 -20.36 1.27
CA ALA A 154 -8.37 -18.98 1.71
C ALA A 154 -7.45 -18.95 2.93
N TYR A 155 -7.70 -19.79 3.95
CA TYR A 155 -6.87 -19.95 5.14
C TYR A 155 -5.39 -20.22 4.80
N LYS A 156 -5.13 -21.12 3.84
CA LYS A 156 -3.78 -21.42 3.39
C LYS A 156 -3.17 -20.27 2.56
N TYR A 157 -3.95 -19.72 1.63
CA TYR A 157 -3.51 -18.65 0.74
C TYR A 157 -3.15 -17.37 1.48
N GLU A 158 -3.92 -17.01 2.50
CA GLU A 158 -3.77 -15.82 3.35
C GLU A 158 -2.88 -16.10 4.58
N LEU A 159 -2.20 -17.22 4.62
CA LEU A 159 -1.20 -17.60 5.64
C LEU A 159 -1.67 -17.48 7.09
N HIS A 160 -2.95 -17.74 7.36
CA HIS A 160 -3.52 -17.63 8.72
C HIS A 160 -2.76 -18.43 9.78
N ALA A 161 -2.20 -19.60 9.43
CA ALA A 161 -1.43 -20.44 10.33
C ALA A 161 -0.08 -19.85 10.77
N MET A 162 0.38 -18.75 10.13
CA MET A 162 1.71 -18.18 10.41
C MET A 162 1.75 -17.26 11.64
N GLY A 163 0.59 -16.97 12.27
CA GLY A 163 0.47 -16.26 13.54
C GLY A 163 0.59 -14.74 13.47
N TYR A 164 1.13 -14.13 12.42
CA TYR A 164 1.28 -12.68 12.24
C TYR A 164 1.94 -11.93 13.42
N ASP A 165 2.82 -12.59 14.14
CA ASP A 165 3.51 -12.06 15.33
C ASP A 165 5.03 -11.90 15.14
N LYS A 166 5.57 -12.40 14.03
CA LYS A 166 6.99 -12.36 13.69
C LYS A 166 7.25 -11.82 12.29
N ILE A 167 8.47 -11.36 12.06
CA ILE A 167 8.93 -10.91 10.75
C ILE A 167 8.97 -12.11 9.80
N MET A 168 8.41 -11.97 8.61
CA MET A 168 8.31 -13.04 7.62
C MET A 168 8.58 -12.51 6.22
N GLU A 169 9.28 -13.28 5.41
CA GLU A 169 9.35 -13.06 3.97
C GLU A 169 8.07 -13.58 3.31
N ILE A 170 7.33 -12.70 2.62
CA ILE A 170 6.01 -12.98 2.07
C ILE A 170 5.98 -12.56 0.61
N PRO A 171 5.64 -13.44 -0.33
CA PRO A 171 5.74 -13.14 -1.75
C PRO A 171 4.73 -12.09 -2.24
N VAL A 172 3.58 -11.94 -1.56
CA VAL A 172 2.56 -10.96 -1.91
C VAL A 172 2.07 -10.24 -0.66
N LEU A 173 2.28 -8.93 -0.64
CA LEU A 173 1.81 -8.00 0.38
C LEU A 173 0.72 -7.12 -0.23
N SER A 174 -0.31 -6.77 0.56
CA SER A 174 -1.42 -5.95 0.08
C SER A 174 -0.99 -4.54 -0.33
N GLY A 175 -1.63 -4.03 -1.38
CA GLY A 175 -1.47 -2.65 -1.85
C GLY A 175 -1.87 -1.58 -0.83
N CYS A 176 -2.66 -1.90 0.20
CA CYS A 176 -3.17 -0.90 1.13
C CYS A 176 -2.08 -0.09 1.87
N PHE A 177 -0.92 -0.70 2.13
CA PHE A 177 0.26 -0.05 2.69
C PHE A 177 1.52 -0.74 2.15
N MET A 178 2.25 -0.09 1.23
CA MET A 178 3.49 -0.61 0.66
C MET A 178 4.64 0.36 0.93
N PHE A 179 5.53 0.02 1.85
CA PHE A 179 6.76 0.79 2.11
C PHE A 179 7.87 0.23 1.23
N MET A 180 8.31 0.98 0.23
CA MET A 180 9.19 0.49 -0.82
C MET A 180 10.48 1.31 -0.94
N ARG A 181 11.59 0.62 -1.25
CA ARG A 181 12.87 1.25 -1.59
C ARG A 181 12.81 1.81 -3.00
N VAL A 182 13.11 3.10 -3.17
CA VAL A 182 13.00 3.77 -4.48
C VAL A 182 13.99 3.20 -5.49
N ASP A 183 15.18 2.75 -5.07
CA ASP A 183 16.14 2.13 -5.99
C ASP A 183 15.66 0.77 -6.52
N VAL A 184 14.82 0.06 -5.76
CA VAL A 184 14.13 -1.15 -6.26
C VAL A 184 13.04 -0.75 -7.25
N LEU A 185 12.24 0.28 -6.95
CA LEU A 185 11.23 0.80 -7.87
C LEU A 185 11.83 1.28 -9.20
N LYS A 186 13.02 1.89 -9.19
CA LYS A 186 13.75 2.23 -10.42
C LYS A 186 14.06 1.02 -11.29
N LYS A 187 14.41 -0.11 -10.67
CA LYS A 187 14.74 -1.37 -11.38
C LYS A 187 13.51 -2.05 -11.97
N VAL A 188 12.41 -2.10 -11.20
CA VAL A 188 11.20 -2.82 -11.61
C VAL A 188 10.17 -1.96 -12.35
N GLY A 189 10.28 -0.63 -12.33
CA GLY A 189 9.46 0.29 -13.13
C GLY A 189 8.13 0.71 -12.51
N GLY A 190 7.89 0.49 -11.21
CA GLY A 190 6.61 0.82 -10.56
C GLY A 190 5.48 -0.16 -10.89
N PHE A 191 4.23 0.28 -10.79
CA PHE A 191 3.05 -0.53 -11.15
C PHE A 191 2.92 -0.70 -12.66
N ASP A 192 2.44 -1.86 -13.10
CA ASP A 192 2.07 -2.09 -14.51
C ASP A 192 0.70 -1.43 -14.78
N GLU A 193 0.69 -0.38 -15.59
CA GLU A 193 -0.49 0.45 -15.86
C GLU A 193 -1.55 -0.26 -16.73
N ARG A 194 -1.28 -1.49 -17.22
CA ARG A 194 -2.28 -2.34 -17.89
C ARG A 194 -3.33 -2.86 -16.91
N PHE A 195 -3.00 -2.96 -15.61
CA PHE A 195 -3.97 -3.26 -14.56
C PHE A 195 -4.70 -1.98 -14.16
N PHE A 196 -6.01 -1.95 -14.34
CA PHE A 196 -6.83 -0.82 -13.91
C PHE A 196 -7.03 -0.84 -12.38
N MET A 197 -7.42 -1.99 -11.85
CA MET A 197 -7.66 -2.24 -10.43
C MET A 197 -7.62 -3.75 -10.17
N TYR A 198 -7.04 -4.12 -9.04
CA TYR A 198 -6.77 -5.50 -8.60
C TYR A 198 -5.65 -6.20 -9.39
N SER A 199 -4.84 -6.94 -8.65
CA SER A 199 -3.67 -7.69 -9.10
C SER A 199 -2.43 -6.87 -9.49
N GLU A 200 -2.50 -5.54 -9.56
CA GLU A 200 -1.36 -4.65 -9.77
C GLU A 200 -0.35 -4.72 -8.60
N ASP A 201 -0.85 -4.91 -7.36
CA ASP A 201 -0.04 -5.12 -6.17
C ASP A 201 0.65 -6.50 -6.19
N VAL A 202 -0.06 -7.53 -6.65
CA VAL A 202 0.49 -8.89 -6.82
C VAL A 202 1.62 -8.89 -7.84
N ASP A 203 1.41 -8.24 -9.00
CA ASP A 203 2.43 -8.13 -10.04
C ASP A 203 3.65 -7.35 -9.55
N LEU A 204 3.45 -6.21 -8.89
CA LEU A 204 4.54 -5.40 -8.36
C LEU A 204 5.33 -6.16 -7.29
N CYS A 205 4.66 -6.83 -6.33
CA CYS A 205 5.32 -7.66 -5.33
C CYS A 205 6.16 -8.77 -5.98
N ARG A 206 5.63 -9.45 -7.00
CA ARG A 206 6.36 -10.48 -7.75
C ARG A 206 7.63 -9.93 -8.37
N ARG A 207 7.56 -8.81 -9.09
CA ARG A 207 8.74 -8.17 -9.72
C ARG A 207 9.75 -7.64 -8.69
N ILE A 208 9.29 -7.12 -7.56
CA ILE A 208 10.15 -6.74 -6.44
C ILE A 208 10.84 -7.98 -5.88
N GLY A 209 10.13 -9.09 -5.69
CA GLY A 209 10.66 -10.35 -5.17
C GLY A 209 11.73 -11.00 -6.07
N GLU A 210 11.78 -10.66 -7.37
CA GLU A 210 12.84 -11.12 -8.29
C GLU A 210 14.19 -10.43 -8.06
N VAL A 211 14.21 -9.25 -7.42
CA VAL A 211 15.42 -8.42 -7.26
C VAL A 211 15.75 -8.07 -5.80
N SER A 212 14.82 -8.33 -4.87
CA SER A 212 14.96 -8.02 -3.44
C SER A 212 13.93 -8.81 -2.62
N LYS A 213 13.95 -8.67 -1.28
CA LYS A 213 12.97 -9.32 -0.40
C LYS A 213 11.75 -8.47 -0.17
N THR A 214 10.58 -9.12 -0.01
CA THR A 214 9.32 -8.53 0.43
C THR A 214 8.98 -9.07 1.81
N MET A 215 8.83 -8.17 2.81
CA MET A 215 8.78 -8.54 4.22
C MET A 215 7.51 -8.06 4.90
N PHE A 216 6.90 -8.93 5.69
CA PHE A 216 5.91 -8.55 6.69
C PHE A 216 6.61 -8.19 8.00
N TYR A 217 6.27 -7.02 8.57
CA TYR A 217 6.92 -6.47 9.76
C TYR A 217 5.89 -6.13 10.85
N PRO A 218 5.61 -7.04 11.81
CA PRO A 218 4.55 -6.87 12.81
C PRO A 218 4.87 -5.90 13.95
N MET A 219 6.12 -5.38 14.03
CA MET A 219 6.51 -4.41 15.08
C MET A 219 5.95 -3.01 14.82
N ALA A 220 5.42 -2.76 13.63
CA ALA A 220 4.61 -1.61 13.29
C ALA A 220 3.19 -2.06 12.97
N SER A 221 2.20 -1.26 13.39
CA SER A 221 0.78 -1.53 13.13
C SER A 221 0.08 -0.34 12.48
N VAL A 222 -0.82 -0.66 11.58
CA VAL A 222 -1.64 0.29 10.83
C VAL A 222 -3.08 -0.17 10.90
N TYR A 223 -4.01 0.76 11.04
CA TYR A 223 -5.45 0.49 11.06
C TYR A 223 -6.03 0.84 9.71
N LEU A 224 -6.79 -0.10 9.14
CA LEU A 224 -7.56 0.08 7.92
C LEU A 224 -9.03 0.12 8.29
N SER A 225 -9.72 1.15 7.85
CA SER A 225 -11.17 1.24 8.03
C SER A 225 -11.84 0.13 7.24
N LEU A 226 -12.80 -0.54 7.87
CA LEU A 226 -13.65 -1.50 7.17
C LEU A 226 -14.84 -0.76 6.61
N ILE A 227 -14.85 -0.49 5.36
CA ILE A 227 -16.09 -0.26 4.63
C ILE A 227 -15.85 -0.72 3.19
N HIS A 228 -15.88 -2.02 2.99
CA HIS A 228 -16.11 -2.57 1.64
C HIS A 228 -16.93 -3.85 1.73
#